data_c45dbe30fd2c5b625686675a30018740
#
_entry.id   c45dbe30fd2c5b625686675a30018740
#
_cell.length_a   1.000
_cell.length_b   1.000
_cell.length_c   1.000
_cell.angle_alpha   90.00
_cell.angle_beta   90.00
_cell.angle_gamma   90.00
#
_symmetry.space_group_name_H-M   'P 1'
#
loop_
_entity.id
_entity.type
_entity.pdbx_description
1 polymer ?
#
loop_
_entity_poly.entity_id
_entity_poly.type
_entity_poly.pdbx_seq_one_letter_code
_entity_poly.pdbx_strand_id
1 'polypeptide(L)' 'GLAVTVIGVGAVGRQAALQLACLGVPRLRLVDFDLVEPTNVTTQGYTVADVGRPKVLAAAAAVRAIDPLIEVDAVEDRYR' A
#
# COMPACT_ATOMS: atom_id res chain seq x y z
N GLY A 1 -2.38 15.30 14.06
CA GLY A 1 -2.32 15.11 12.64
C GLY A 1 -3.34 14.11 12.11
N LEU A 2 -3.55 14.12 10.83
CA LEU A 2 -4.49 13.24 10.15
C LEU A 2 -3.87 11.87 9.92
N ALA A 3 -4.58 10.81 10.27
CA ALA A 3 -4.20 9.43 9.99
C ALA A 3 -5.33 8.78 9.17
N VAL A 4 -4.97 8.10 8.09
CA VAL A 4 -5.92 7.43 7.22
C VAL A 4 -5.59 5.95 7.16
N THR A 5 -6.60 5.10 7.27
CA THR A 5 -6.46 3.65 7.12
C THR A 5 -7.04 3.23 5.78
N VAL A 6 -6.25 2.50 5.01
CA VAL A 6 -6.68 1.89 3.75
C VAL A 6 -6.76 0.40 3.98
N ILE A 7 -7.95 -0.16 3.83
CA ILE A 7 -8.21 -1.58 4.00
C ILE A 7 -8.32 -2.22 2.63
N GLY A 8 -7.42 -3.17 2.37
CA GLY A 8 -7.31 -3.78 1.06
C GLY A 8 -6.43 -2.95 0.12
N VAL A 9 -5.28 -3.48 -0.27
CA VAL A 9 -4.36 -2.79 -1.18
C VAL A 9 -4.30 -3.48 -2.55
N GLY A 10 -5.48 -3.85 -3.07
CA GLY A 10 -5.65 -4.21 -4.46
C GLY A 10 -5.57 -2.96 -5.36
N ALA A 11 -6.18 -3.01 -6.54
CA ALA A 11 -6.06 -1.92 -7.51
C ALA A 11 -6.51 -0.58 -6.94
N VAL A 12 -7.71 -0.51 -6.37
CA VAL A 12 -8.28 0.74 -5.87
C VAL A 12 -7.57 1.20 -4.59
N GLY A 13 -7.36 0.28 -3.64
CA GLY A 13 -6.74 0.63 -2.36
C GLY A 13 -5.30 1.08 -2.52
N ARG A 14 -4.53 0.41 -3.37
CA ARG A 14 -3.15 0.82 -3.65
C ARG A 14 -3.12 2.23 -4.27
N GLN A 15 -3.97 2.48 -5.26
CA GLN A 15 -4.03 3.78 -5.90
C GLN A 15 -4.44 4.87 -4.91
N ALA A 16 -5.42 4.58 -4.04
CA ALA A 16 -5.85 5.52 -3.02
C ALA A 16 -4.68 5.87 -2.07
N ALA A 17 -3.92 4.87 -1.64
CA ALA A 17 -2.77 5.08 -0.76
C ALA A 17 -1.72 5.98 -1.42
N LEU A 18 -1.41 5.75 -2.69
CA LEU A 18 -0.44 6.55 -3.41
C LEU A 18 -0.93 8.00 -3.59
N GLN A 19 -2.20 8.19 -3.88
CA GLN A 19 -2.77 9.53 -4.02
C GLN A 19 -2.78 10.29 -2.70
N LEU A 20 -3.11 9.61 -1.60
CA LEU A 20 -3.05 10.22 -0.27
C LEU A 20 -1.62 10.65 0.09
N ALA A 21 -0.63 9.84 -0.31
CA ALA A 21 0.76 10.20 -0.13
C ALA A 21 1.12 11.47 -0.91
N CYS A 22 0.66 11.57 -2.16
CA CYS A 22 0.88 12.75 -3.00
C CYS A 22 0.20 14.00 -2.41
N LEU A 23 -0.91 13.83 -1.71
CA LEU A 23 -1.63 14.94 -1.05
C LEU A 23 -0.99 15.35 0.28
N GLY A 24 0.02 14.64 0.73
CA GLY A 24 0.74 15.02 1.95
C GLY A 24 0.11 14.53 3.24
N VAL A 25 -0.67 13.45 3.21
CA VAL A 25 -1.20 12.84 4.43
C VAL A 25 -0.01 12.37 5.28
N PRO A 26 0.09 12.78 6.55
CA PRO A 26 1.29 12.49 7.33
C PRO A 26 1.38 11.05 7.83
N ARG A 27 0.26 10.33 7.86
CA ARG A 27 0.23 8.98 8.45
C ARG A 27 -0.76 8.11 7.70
N LEU A 28 -0.30 6.93 7.25
CA LEU A 28 -1.12 5.94 6.57
C LEU A 28 -0.99 4.59 7.27
N ARG A 29 -2.11 3.91 7.44
CA ARG A 29 -2.13 2.50 7.82
C ARG A 29 -2.70 1.70 6.66
N LEU A 30 -1.96 0.66 6.23
CA LEU A 30 -2.36 -0.22 5.14
C LEU A 30 -2.63 -1.59 5.73
N VAL A 31 -3.81 -2.14 5.46
CA VAL A 31 -4.22 -3.44 6.02
C VAL A 31 -4.58 -4.38 4.88
N ASP A 32 -3.87 -5.49 4.79
CA ASP A 32 -4.16 -6.57 3.84
C ASP A 32 -3.40 -7.81 4.31
N PHE A 33 -3.80 -8.99 3.89
CA PHE A 33 -3.10 -10.21 4.24
C PHE A 33 -2.59 -10.97 3.01
N ASP A 34 -2.84 -10.48 1.81
CA ASP A 34 -2.46 -11.15 0.58
C ASP A 34 -1.01 -10.90 0.19
N LEU A 35 -0.45 -11.84 -0.56
CA LEU A 35 0.82 -11.67 -1.25
C LEU A 35 0.56 -11.13 -2.66
N VAL A 36 1.53 -10.42 -3.20
CA VAL A 36 1.49 -9.97 -4.59
C VAL A 36 1.64 -11.19 -5.50
N GLU A 37 0.71 -11.34 -6.44
CA GLU A 37 0.73 -12.41 -7.44
C GLU A 37 1.11 -11.86 -8.80
N PRO A 38 1.58 -12.71 -9.75
CA PRO A 38 1.98 -12.23 -11.08
C PRO A 38 0.90 -11.44 -11.80
N THR A 39 -0.38 -11.83 -11.65
CA THR A 39 -1.48 -11.10 -12.27
C THR A 39 -1.66 -9.70 -11.70
N ASN A 40 -1.19 -9.45 -10.48
CA ASN A 40 -1.33 -8.15 -9.84
C ASN A 40 -0.42 -7.08 -10.45
N VAL A 41 0.61 -7.49 -11.19
CA VAL A 41 1.50 -6.55 -11.87
C VAL A 41 0.73 -5.74 -12.91
N THR A 42 -0.08 -6.41 -13.71
CA THR A 42 -0.88 -5.74 -14.75
C THR A 42 -2.20 -5.19 -14.24
N THR A 43 -2.82 -5.83 -13.24
CA THR A 43 -4.17 -5.46 -12.80
C THR A 43 -4.20 -4.52 -11.60
N GLN A 44 -3.15 -4.47 -10.81
CA GLN A 44 -3.13 -3.70 -9.56
C GLN A 44 -1.96 -2.73 -9.44
N GLY A 45 -1.09 -2.68 -10.41
CA GLY A 45 0.01 -1.72 -10.45
C GLY A 45 1.25 -2.13 -9.66
N TYR A 46 1.34 -3.37 -9.19
CA TYR A 46 2.56 -3.87 -8.57
C TYR A 46 3.63 -4.17 -9.62
N THR A 47 4.88 -4.23 -9.20
CA THR A 47 5.99 -4.53 -10.10
C THR A 47 6.36 -6.01 -10.05
N VAL A 48 7.11 -6.48 -11.05
CA VAL A 48 7.61 -7.86 -11.06
C VAL A 48 8.43 -8.16 -9.81
N ALA A 49 9.21 -7.18 -9.32
CA ALA A 49 10.01 -7.34 -8.11
C ALA A 49 9.16 -7.52 -6.85
N ASP A 50 7.89 -7.10 -6.89
CA ASP A 50 6.99 -7.22 -5.74
C ASP A 50 6.36 -8.60 -5.61
N VAL A 51 6.39 -9.43 -6.66
CA VAL A 51 5.74 -10.75 -6.67
C VAL A 51 6.26 -11.60 -5.52
N GLY A 52 5.34 -12.18 -4.76
CA GLY A 52 5.65 -13.01 -3.60
C GLY A 52 5.78 -12.23 -2.29
N ARG A 53 5.82 -10.91 -2.34
CA ARG A 53 5.89 -10.07 -1.14
C ARG A 53 4.49 -9.75 -0.63
N PRO A 54 4.32 -9.54 0.68
CA PRO A 54 3.04 -9.04 1.19
C PRO A 54 2.66 -7.72 0.51
N LYS A 55 1.40 -7.62 0.09
CA LYS A 55 0.91 -6.41 -0.60
C LYS A 55 1.11 -5.16 0.25
N VAL A 56 0.88 -5.24 1.56
CA VAL A 56 1.06 -4.07 2.45
C VAL A 56 2.50 -3.59 2.47
N LEU A 57 3.48 -4.50 2.41
CA LEU A 57 4.90 -4.11 2.40
C LEU A 57 5.29 -3.49 1.06
N ALA A 58 4.82 -4.06 -0.04
CA ALA A 58 5.08 -3.51 -1.38
C ALA A 58 4.43 -2.13 -1.53
N ALA A 59 3.19 -1.97 -1.10
CA ALA A 59 2.49 -0.69 -1.15
C ALA A 59 3.14 0.34 -0.23
N ALA A 60 3.57 -0.05 0.97
CA ALA A 60 4.28 0.83 1.88
C ALA A 60 5.59 1.35 1.27
N ALA A 61 6.34 0.48 0.59
CA ALA A 61 7.56 0.89 -0.09
C ALA A 61 7.28 1.92 -1.19
N ALA A 62 6.20 1.73 -1.95
CA ALA A 62 5.78 2.66 -2.99
C ALA A 62 5.38 4.02 -2.39
N VAL A 63 4.67 4.03 -1.27
CA VAL A 63 4.30 5.26 -0.55
C VAL A 63 5.56 6.00 -0.08
N ARG A 64 6.50 5.29 0.52
CA ARG A 64 7.75 5.89 0.99
C ARG A 64 8.63 6.41 -0.13
N ALA A 65 8.52 5.85 -1.32
CA ALA A 65 9.21 6.37 -2.50
C ALA A 65 8.67 7.72 -2.93
N ILE A 66 7.37 7.98 -2.68
CA ILE A 66 6.75 9.27 -2.96
C ILE A 66 7.18 10.30 -1.91
N ASP A 67 7.09 9.92 -0.64
CA ASP A 67 7.47 10.80 0.47
C ASP A 67 8.01 9.97 1.64
N PRO A 68 9.33 9.97 1.86
CA PRO A 68 9.93 9.18 2.93
C PRO A 68 9.59 9.67 4.35
N LEU A 69 8.98 10.84 4.49
CA LEU A 69 8.59 11.39 5.79
C LEU A 69 7.21 10.91 6.25
N ILE A 70 6.44 10.25 5.38
CA ILE A 70 5.15 9.69 5.77
C ILE A 70 5.36 8.51 6.71
N GLU A 71 4.64 8.50 7.82
CA GLU A 71 4.58 7.32 8.67
C GLU A 71 3.64 6.30 8.05
N VAL A 72 4.16 5.13 7.70
CA VAL A 72 3.36 4.05 7.12
C VAL A 72 3.37 2.86 8.05
N ASP A 73 2.19 2.43 8.46
CA ASP A 73 1.98 1.25 9.28
C ASP A 73 1.42 0.16 8.36
N ALA A 74 2.21 -0.86 8.08
CA ALA A 74 1.83 -1.96 7.20
C ALA A 74 1.39 -3.15 8.06
N VAL A 75 0.10 -3.47 8.00
CA VAL A 75 -0.50 -4.52 8.82
C VAL A 75 -0.87 -5.71 7.94
N GLU A 76 -0.14 -6.81 8.10
CA GLU A 76 -0.41 -8.06 7.40
C GLU A 76 -1.50 -8.83 8.13
N ASP A 77 -2.75 -8.42 7.96
CA ASP A 77 -3.85 -9.04 8.65
C ASP A 77 -5.13 -8.91 7.83
N ARG A 78 -6.11 -9.72 8.18
CA ARG A 78 -7.47 -9.54 7.67
C ARG A 78 -8.13 -8.41 8.44
N TYR A 79 -8.80 -7.54 7.73
CA TYR A 79 -9.66 -6.61 8.44
C TYR A 79 -10.98 -7.31 8.80
N ARG A 80 -11.64 -6.79 9.80
CA ARG A 80 -12.90 -7.36 10.27
C ARG A 80 -13.94 -6.27 10.47
#